data_c9ce165e83c6864693651b1e5dd32a53
#
_entry.id   c9ce165e83c6864693651b1e5dd32a53
#
_cell.length_a   1.000
_cell.length_b   1.000
_cell.length_c   1.000
_cell.angle_alpha   90.00
_cell.angle_beta   90.00
_cell.angle_gamma   90.00
#
_symmetry.space_group_name_H-M   'P 1'
#
loop_
_entity.id
_entity.type
_entity.pdbx_description
1 polymer ?
#
loop_
_entity_poly.entity_id
_entity_poly.type
_entity_poly.pdbx_seq_one_letter_code
_entity_poly.pdbx_strand_id
1 'polypeptide(L)'
;MKKIILIVAAAVVCLAAVGTVLLCGKHETAADAAKNITVGWNLGNTLDSNGDWIGLYTDGLPENYETAWGNPVTTPELIAAVKAAGFNAVRVPVTWREHIDEIGNIDPVWLGRVTEVVDYVIEQDMYCVLNVHHDSGGGGWLRATPECYAESSAKFAALWKNIAEHFKDYGDKLIFEGFNEMLDSENRWGGAGSEAEYKAHNDFNQLFVDTVRATGGNNAQRNLMLQVYSGVCGEGALENFALPQDSAQGHLMIQVHCYDPQPFTWTSVDYAEPQYDWGSDSDKRQLDDIFRRLSELSERCGAPLVIGECGADYKGNEAARKAYVTYFLSSAKAADIKCFWWDTGAMSLFDRESCTELYPEITDIIDELT
;
A
#
# COMPACT_ATOMS: atom_id res chain seq x y z
N MET A 1 -32.38 53.14 -12.33
CA MET A 1 -31.31 52.37 -12.98
C MET A 1 -30.22 51.84 -12.04
N LYS A 2 -29.63 52.67 -11.14
CA LYS A 2 -28.56 52.20 -10.24
C LYS A 2 -28.94 51.10 -9.24
N LYS A 3 -30.21 51.02 -8.76
CA LYS A 3 -30.66 49.96 -7.83
C LYS A 3 -30.90 48.59 -8.52
N ILE A 4 -31.27 48.59 -9.79
CA ILE A 4 -31.46 47.35 -10.56
C ILE A 4 -30.12 46.70 -10.91
N ILE A 5 -29.09 47.52 -11.18
CA ILE A 5 -27.73 47.01 -11.50
C ILE A 5 -27.08 46.34 -10.25
N LEU A 6 -27.35 46.86 -9.04
CA LEU A 6 -26.82 46.28 -7.79
C LEU A 6 -27.46 44.92 -7.47
N ILE A 7 -28.76 44.78 -7.76
CA ILE A 7 -29.47 43.49 -7.53
C ILE A 7 -29.01 42.39 -8.51
N VAL A 8 -28.75 42.79 -9.77
CA VAL A 8 -28.24 41.85 -10.78
C VAL A 8 -26.80 41.43 -10.46
N ALA A 9 -25.95 42.33 -9.98
CA ALA A 9 -24.58 42.02 -9.58
C ALA A 9 -24.54 41.07 -8.36
N ALA A 10 -25.41 41.29 -7.35
CA ALA A 10 -25.52 40.42 -6.20
C ALA A 10 -26.05 39.01 -6.56
N ALA A 11 -27.00 38.92 -7.48
CA ALA A 11 -27.54 37.65 -7.96
C ALA A 11 -26.50 36.84 -8.78
N VAL A 12 -25.67 37.51 -9.59
CA VAL A 12 -24.59 36.85 -10.36
C VAL A 12 -23.49 36.35 -9.44
N VAL A 13 -23.12 37.09 -8.38
CA VAL A 13 -22.12 36.65 -7.40
C VAL A 13 -22.65 35.50 -6.56
N CYS A 14 -23.91 35.50 -6.17
CA CYS A 14 -24.51 34.36 -5.46
C CYS A 14 -24.65 33.11 -6.35
N LEU A 15 -24.97 33.27 -7.64
CA LEU A 15 -25.03 32.15 -8.59
C LEU A 15 -23.64 31.59 -8.90
N ALA A 16 -22.61 32.43 -8.97
CA ALA A 16 -21.22 31.96 -9.12
C ALA A 16 -20.72 31.21 -7.87
N ALA A 17 -21.05 31.69 -6.66
CA ALA A 17 -20.70 31.00 -5.42
C ALA A 17 -21.47 29.67 -5.24
N VAL A 18 -22.74 29.61 -5.61
CA VAL A 18 -23.54 28.37 -5.60
C VAL A 18 -23.08 27.41 -6.72
N GLY A 19 -22.68 27.95 -7.89
CA GLY A 19 -22.14 27.13 -8.98
C GLY A 19 -20.77 26.52 -8.65
N THR A 20 -19.94 27.19 -7.87
CA THR A 20 -18.63 26.69 -7.43
C THR A 20 -18.75 25.61 -6.32
N VAL A 21 -19.78 25.67 -5.49
CA VAL A 21 -20.10 24.65 -4.47
C VAL A 21 -20.76 23.40 -5.10
N LEU A 22 -21.43 23.54 -6.26
CA LEU A 22 -22.07 22.41 -6.95
C LEU A 22 -21.15 21.65 -7.92
N LEU A 23 -19.90 22.09 -8.11
CA LEU A 23 -18.88 21.43 -8.94
C LEU A 23 -17.78 20.74 -8.12
N CYS A 24 -17.89 20.70 -6.79
CA CYS A 24 -17.08 19.80 -5.99
C CYS A 24 -17.61 18.37 -6.23
N GLY A 25 -17.05 17.69 -7.20
CA GLY A 25 -17.37 16.29 -7.48
C GLY A 25 -17.27 15.48 -6.18
N LYS A 26 -18.19 14.55 -5.96
CA LYS A 26 -18.13 13.65 -4.82
C LYS A 26 -16.81 12.84 -4.95
N HIS A 27 -15.94 12.90 -3.95
CA HIS A 27 -14.75 12.07 -3.90
C HIS A 27 -15.14 10.58 -3.89
N GLU A 28 -14.32 9.75 -4.51
CA GLU A 28 -14.51 8.31 -4.57
C GLU A 28 -14.31 7.71 -3.18
N THR A 29 -15.30 6.97 -2.69
CA THR A 29 -15.19 6.29 -1.39
C THR A 29 -14.21 5.13 -1.44
N ALA A 30 -13.72 4.67 -0.27
CA ALA A 30 -12.88 3.47 -0.17
C ALA A 30 -13.54 2.23 -0.77
N ALA A 31 -14.87 2.08 -0.58
CA ALA A 31 -15.62 0.99 -1.18
C ALA A 31 -15.72 1.09 -2.70
N ASP A 32 -15.90 2.31 -3.26
CA ASP A 32 -15.91 2.51 -4.71
C ASP A 32 -14.51 2.25 -5.29
N ALA A 33 -13.44 2.77 -4.66
CA ALA A 33 -12.07 2.53 -5.10
C ALA A 33 -11.70 1.05 -5.03
N ALA A 34 -12.01 0.36 -3.93
CA ALA A 34 -11.81 -1.10 -3.81
C ALA A 34 -12.57 -1.88 -4.89
N LYS A 35 -13.79 -1.45 -5.24
CA LYS A 35 -14.56 -2.08 -6.34
C LYS A 35 -13.93 -1.84 -7.71
N ASN A 36 -13.35 -0.64 -7.94
CA ASN A 36 -12.75 -0.25 -9.21
C ASN A 36 -11.32 -0.77 -9.40
N ILE A 37 -10.60 -1.06 -8.32
CA ILE A 37 -9.34 -1.79 -8.37
C ILE A 37 -9.66 -3.24 -8.76
N THR A 38 -9.03 -3.73 -9.82
CA THR A 38 -9.13 -5.14 -10.22
C THR A 38 -8.01 -5.94 -9.55
N VAL A 39 -6.79 -5.63 -9.88
CA VAL A 39 -5.58 -6.20 -9.29
C VAL A 39 -4.48 -5.15 -9.25
N GLY A 40 -3.66 -5.21 -8.20
CA GLY A 40 -2.50 -4.35 -8.00
C GLY A 40 -1.18 -5.08 -8.22
N TRP A 41 -0.16 -4.29 -8.53
CA TRP A 41 1.23 -4.70 -8.65
C TRP A 41 2.09 -3.87 -7.69
N ASN A 42 3.10 -4.48 -7.07
CA ASN A 42 4.05 -3.77 -6.21
C ASN A 42 5.34 -3.48 -6.98
N LEU A 43 5.77 -2.22 -6.99
CA LEU A 43 7.10 -1.81 -7.41
C LEU A 43 8.12 -2.12 -6.29
N GLY A 44 8.25 -3.39 -5.93
CA GLY A 44 9.08 -3.80 -4.79
C GLY A 44 10.58 -3.76 -5.07
N ASN A 45 11.38 -3.65 -4.01
CA ASN A 45 12.84 -3.56 -4.04
C ASN A 45 13.37 -2.44 -4.95
N THR A 46 12.74 -1.28 -4.90
CA THR A 46 13.03 -0.12 -5.75
C THR A 46 13.19 1.12 -4.87
N LEU A 47 12.16 1.95 -4.73
CA LEU A 47 12.18 3.11 -3.82
C LEU A 47 12.09 2.71 -2.34
N ASP A 48 11.80 1.46 -2.04
CA ASP A 48 11.88 0.85 -0.71
C ASP A 48 13.28 0.35 -0.35
N SER A 49 14.19 0.25 -1.32
CA SER A 49 15.58 -0.14 -1.05
C SER A 49 16.24 0.83 -0.08
N ASN A 50 16.97 0.27 0.88
CA ASN A 50 17.58 1.05 1.96
C ASN A 50 18.87 0.42 2.45
N GLY A 51 19.67 1.21 3.16
CA GLY A 51 20.93 0.80 3.77
C GLY A 51 21.94 1.93 3.84
N ASP A 52 22.52 2.16 5.01
CA ASP A 52 23.51 3.21 5.24
C ASP A 52 24.69 3.14 4.26
N TRP A 53 25.01 1.93 3.78
CA TRP A 53 26.09 1.69 2.83
C TRP A 53 25.86 2.37 1.48
N ILE A 54 24.61 2.61 1.06
CA ILE A 54 24.30 3.23 -0.23
C ILE A 54 24.89 4.64 -0.27
N GLY A 55 24.55 5.50 0.70
CA GLY A 55 25.11 6.84 0.79
C GLY A 55 26.60 6.89 1.13
N LEU A 56 27.17 5.80 1.73
CA LEU A 56 28.60 5.74 2.06
C LEU A 56 29.49 5.38 0.85
N TYR A 57 28.98 4.61 -0.11
CA TYR A 57 29.75 4.09 -1.25
C TYR A 57 29.32 4.65 -2.60
N THR A 58 28.34 5.53 -2.63
CA THR A 58 27.83 6.19 -3.84
C THR A 58 27.73 7.71 -3.61
N ASP A 59 27.22 8.45 -4.58
CA ASP A 59 26.92 9.87 -4.45
C ASP A 59 25.58 10.16 -3.77
N GLY A 60 24.84 9.12 -3.37
CA GLY A 60 23.58 9.21 -2.62
C GLY A 60 22.39 9.73 -3.44
N LEU A 61 22.50 9.75 -4.76
CA LEU A 61 21.38 10.13 -5.61
C LEU A 61 20.27 9.07 -5.60
N PRO A 62 19.01 9.43 -5.91
CA PRO A 62 17.89 8.49 -5.89
C PRO A 62 18.12 7.20 -6.68
N GLU A 63 18.77 7.26 -7.83
CA GLU A 63 19.07 6.09 -8.68
C GLU A 63 19.95 5.05 -7.97
N ASN A 64 20.80 5.48 -7.03
CA ASN A 64 21.63 4.55 -6.26
C ASN A 64 20.81 3.72 -5.28
N TYR A 65 19.78 4.33 -4.70
CA TYR A 65 18.82 3.61 -3.84
C TYR A 65 17.93 2.71 -4.68
N GLU A 66 17.36 3.21 -5.76
CA GLU A 66 16.47 2.48 -6.66
C GLU A 66 17.11 1.19 -7.20
N THR A 67 18.43 1.22 -7.46
CA THR A 67 19.16 0.08 -8.04
C THR A 67 19.90 -0.77 -7.01
N ALA A 68 19.89 -0.36 -5.73
CA ALA A 68 20.70 -0.99 -4.67
C ALA A 68 20.39 -2.47 -4.46
N TRP A 69 19.15 -2.89 -4.68
CA TRP A 69 18.71 -4.28 -4.50
C TRP A 69 18.52 -5.03 -5.82
N GLY A 70 19.16 -4.52 -6.91
CA GLY A 70 19.32 -5.25 -8.18
C GLY A 70 18.26 -4.98 -9.22
N ASN A 71 17.32 -4.07 -8.99
CA ASN A 71 16.38 -3.62 -10.01
C ASN A 71 16.96 -2.45 -10.83
N PRO A 72 16.56 -2.23 -12.07
CA PRO A 72 16.89 -1.03 -12.82
C PRO A 72 16.09 0.18 -12.31
N VAL A 73 16.52 1.37 -12.71
CA VAL A 73 15.74 2.61 -12.51
C VAL A 73 14.36 2.46 -13.15
N THR A 74 13.32 2.81 -12.42
CA THR A 74 11.93 2.71 -12.90
C THR A 74 11.65 3.69 -14.04
N THR A 75 10.99 3.21 -15.08
CA THR A 75 10.64 3.99 -16.25
C THR A 75 9.12 3.99 -16.50
N PRO A 76 8.59 5.00 -17.23
CA PRO A 76 7.17 5.01 -17.60
C PRO A 76 6.79 3.82 -18.50
N GLU A 77 7.76 3.27 -19.27
CA GLU A 77 7.55 2.10 -20.10
C GLU A 77 7.27 0.84 -19.30
N LEU A 78 7.95 0.67 -18.16
CA LEU A 78 7.65 -0.43 -17.22
C LEU A 78 6.22 -0.33 -16.70
N ILE A 79 5.80 0.86 -16.25
CA ILE A 79 4.43 1.07 -15.75
C ILE A 79 3.39 0.85 -16.85
N ALA A 80 3.69 1.25 -18.08
CA ALA A 80 2.82 0.97 -19.22
C ALA A 80 2.72 -0.54 -19.55
N ALA A 81 3.83 -1.30 -19.41
CA ALA A 81 3.83 -2.75 -19.57
C ALA A 81 3.00 -3.45 -18.46
N VAL A 82 3.14 -3.02 -17.21
CA VAL A 82 2.32 -3.51 -16.10
C VAL A 82 0.82 -3.28 -16.36
N LYS A 83 0.44 -2.09 -16.84
CA LYS A 83 -0.94 -1.82 -17.25
C LYS A 83 -1.41 -2.73 -18.39
N ALA A 84 -0.56 -2.92 -19.42
CA ALA A 84 -0.90 -3.75 -20.58
C ALA A 84 -1.13 -5.22 -20.20
N ALA A 85 -0.53 -5.70 -19.11
CA ALA A 85 -0.74 -7.03 -18.55
C ALA A 85 -1.98 -7.14 -17.63
N GLY A 86 -2.88 -6.15 -17.62
CA GLY A 86 -4.16 -6.19 -16.93
C GLY A 86 -4.19 -5.54 -15.54
N PHE A 87 -3.05 -5.12 -14.97
CA PHE A 87 -3.00 -4.43 -13.69
C PHE A 87 -3.57 -3.01 -13.81
N ASN A 88 -4.38 -2.60 -12.85
CA ASN A 88 -4.93 -1.24 -12.82
C ASN A 88 -4.60 -0.46 -11.53
N ALA A 89 -3.75 -1.01 -10.69
CA ALA A 89 -3.22 -0.36 -9.49
C ALA A 89 -1.73 -0.69 -9.32
N VAL A 90 -0.95 0.28 -8.83
CA VAL A 90 0.46 0.08 -8.45
C VAL A 90 0.66 0.55 -7.02
N ARG A 91 1.15 -0.33 -6.16
CA ARG A 91 1.68 0.07 -4.86
C ARG A 91 3.15 0.44 -5.05
N VAL A 92 3.50 1.65 -4.63
CA VAL A 92 4.84 2.24 -4.69
C VAL A 92 5.40 2.27 -3.28
N PRO A 93 6.10 1.21 -2.83
CA PRO A 93 6.75 1.20 -1.53
C PRO A 93 7.90 2.21 -1.51
N VAL A 94 7.96 3.04 -0.45
CA VAL A 94 9.00 4.07 -0.31
C VAL A 94 9.59 4.04 1.10
N THR A 95 10.90 3.91 1.19
CA THR A 95 11.64 4.10 2.44
C THR A 95 12.12 5.54 2.55
N TRP A 96 11.86 6.17 3.69
CA TRP A 96 12.13 7.58 3.90
C TRP A 96 13.30 7.85 4.87
N ARG A 97 13.67 6.89 5.71
CA ARG A 97 14.60 7.06 6.84
C ARG A 97 15.96 7.65 6.47
N GLU A 98 16.50 7.33 5.30
CA GLU A 98 17.76 7.90 4.79
C GLU A 98 17.57 9.27 4.12
N HIS A 99 16.31 9.67 3.90
CA HIS A 99 15.92 10.86 3.14
C HIS A 99 15.13 11.88 3.96
N ILE A 100 15.11 11.70 5.29
CA ILE A 100 14.47 12.65 6.22
C ILE A 100 15.44 13.05 7.32
N ASP A 101 15.31 14.27 7.79
CA ASP A 101 16.03 14.74 8.98
C ASP A 101 15.37 14.22 10.29
N GLU A 102 15.96 14.61 11.44
CA GLU A 102 15.50 14.18 12.76
C GLU A 102 14.07 14.62 13.09
N ILE A 103 13.56 15.66 12.42
CA ILE A 103 12.22 16.21 12.64
C ILE A 103 11.24 15.88 11.52
N GLY A 104 11.64 15.05 10.54
CA GLY A 104 10.76 14.53 9.49
C GLY A 104 10.66 15.42 8.24
N ASN A 105 11.57 16.38 8.02
CA ASN A 105 11.65 17.09 6.73
C ASN A 105 12.28 16.17 5.69
N ILE A 106 11.69 16.14 4.51
CA ILE A 106 12.10 15.25 3.42
C ILE A 106 13.13 15.94 2.53
N ASP A 107 14.15 15.20 2.09
CA ASP A 107 15.06 15.63 1.03
C ASP A 107 14.26 15.91 -0.25
N PRO A 108 14.31 17.14 -0.80
CA PRO A 108 13.54 17.51 -1.99
C PRO A 108 13.97 16.74 -3.25
N VAL A 109 15.19 16.23 -3.34
CA VAL A 109 15.66 15.43 -4.48
C VAL A 109 14.99 14.06 -4.45
N TRP A 110 14.93 13.42 -3.26
CA TRP A 110 14.22 12.17 -3.07
C TRP A 110 12.71 12.32 -3.32
N LEU A 111 12.10 13.34 -2.71
CA LEU A 111 10.68 13.62 -2.92
C LEU A 111 10.35 13.86 -4.39
N GLY A 112 11.24 14.55 -5.13
CA GLY A 112 11.12 14.76 -6.57
C GLY A 112 11.09 13.44 -7.35
N ARG A 113 11.98 12.47 -7.00
CA ARG A 113 11.98 11.15 -7.65
C ARG A 113 10.74 10.33 -7.31
N VAL A 114 10.32 10.33 -6.04
CA VAL A 114 9.06 9.67 -5.63
C VAL A 114 7.88 10.25 -6.41
N THR A 115 7.83 11.57 -6.57
CA THR A 115 6.78 12.25 -7.34
C THR A 115 6.76 11.79 -8.79
N GLU A 116 7.92 11.72 -9.44
CA GLU A 116 8.05 11.26 -10.82
C GLU A 116 7.50 9.85 -11.03
N VAL A 117 7.80 8.92 -10.10
CA VAL A 117 7.29 7.54 -10.18
C VAL A 117 5.78 7.48 -9.90
N VAL A 118 5.27 8.27 -8.95
CA VAL A 118 3.82 8.40 -8.73
C VAL A 118 3.14 8.94 -9.98
N ASP A 119 3.72 9.94 -10.64
CA ASP A 119 3.19 10.52 -11.88
C ASP A 119 3.12 9.47 -13.01
N TYR A 120 4.13 8.61 -13.17
CA TYR A 120 4.07 7.51 -14.14
C TYR A 120 2.82 6.63 -13.97
N VAL A 121 2.44 6.34 -12.73
CA VAL A 121 1.24 5.53 -12.43
C VAL A 121 -0.05 6.31 -12.72
N ILE A 122 -0.12 7.55 -12.25
CA ILE A 122 -1.31 8.41 -12.40
C ILE A 122 -1.56 8.76 -13.88
N GLU A 123 -0.51 9.02 -14.66
CA GLU A 123 -0.61 9.30 -16.11
C GLU A 123 -1.13 8.09 -16.91
N GLN A 124 -0.92 6.87 -16.41
CA GLN A 124 -1.54 5.66 -16.95
C GLN A 124 -3.00 5.47 -16.52
N ASP A 125 -3.61 6.42 -15.82
CA ASP A 125 -4.96 6.30 -15.29
C ASP A 125 -5.16 5.09 -14.35
N MET A 126 -4.11 4.71 -13.58
CA MET A 126 -4.12 3.64 -12.59
C MET A 126 -4.21 4.20 -11.17
N TYR A 127 -4.66 3.37 -10.21
CA TYR A 127 -4.54 3.68 -8.80
C TYR A 127 -3.07 3.58 -8.36
N CYS A 128 -2.65 4.52 -7.53
CA CYS A 128 -1.32 4.53 -6.93
C CYS A 128 -1.46 4.46 -5.39
N VAL A 129 -0.81 3.50 -4.76
CA VAL A 129 -0.73 3.41 -3.29
C VAL A 129 0.68 3.80 -2.88
N LEU A 130 0.82 4.93 -2.18
CA LEU A 130 2.10 5.44 -1.67
C LEU A 130 2.18 5.23 -0.17
N ASN A 131 3.32 4.70 0.33
CA ASN A 131 3.48 4.38 1.74
C ASN A 131 4.78 4.89 2.39
N VAL A 132 4.91 4.59 3.67
CA VAL A 132 6.13 4.62 4.47
C VAL A 132 6.55 3.16 4.71
N HIS A 133 7.64 2.68 4.05
CA HIS A 133 7.91 1.25 3.94
C HIS A 133 8.90 0.73 4.99
N HIS A 134 10.20 0.67 4.72
CA HIS A 134 11.20 0.15 5.67
C HIS A 134 11.63 1.17 6.74
N ASP A 135 10.88 2.20 6.94
CA ASP A 135 10.86 3.00 8.17
C ASP A 135 10.28 2.18 9.34
N SER A 136 9.46 1.18 9.04
CA SER A 136 9.05 0.08 9.91
C SER A 136 9.84 -1.20 9.58
N GLY A 137 9.58 -2.29 10.28
CA GLY A 137 10.27 -3.55 10.05
C GLY A 137 11.72 -3.59 10.54
N GLY A 138 12.49 -4.55 10.04
CA GLY A 138 13.88 -4.77 10.47
C GLY A 138 14.78 -3.56 10.18
N GLY A 139 15.39 -2.96 11.20
CA GLY A 139 16.27 -1.79 11.05
C GLY A 139 15.56 -0.44 10.94
N GLY A 140 14.22 -0.39 10.78
CA GLY A 140 13.44 0.84 10.77
C GLY A 140 13.38 1.53 12.14
N TRP A 141 12.92 2.76 12.17
CA TRP A 141 12.77 3.56 13.39
C TRP A 141 11.35 3.49 13.99
N LEU A 142 10.39 2.92 13.25
CA LEU A 142 9.02 2.68 13.72
C LEU A 142 8.87 1.27 14.27
N ARG A 143 8.28 1.18 15.47
CA ARG A 143 7.98 -0.08 16.16
C ARG A 143 6.59 0.02 16.80
N ALA A 144 5.89 -1.10 16.82
CA ALA A 144 4.61 -1.23 17.50
C ALA A 144 4.79 -1.35 19.02
N THR A 145 5.41 -0.37 19.67
CA THR A 145 5.61 -0.31 21.11
C THR A 145 5.22 1.04 21.69
N PRO A 146 4.72 1.10 22.95
CA PRO A 146 4.41 2.37 23.59
C PRO A 146 5.59 3.34 23.68
N GLU A 147 6.80 2.82 23.88
CA GLU A 147 8.03 3.61 23.96
C GLU A 147 8.32 4.25 22.61
N CYS A 148 8.28 3.47 21.53
CA CYS A 148 8.49 3.99 20.17
C CYS A 148 7.41 5.02 19.81
N TYR A 149 6.15 4.79 20.16
CA TYR A 149 5.09 5.77 19.93
C TYR A 149 5.38 7.10 20.63
N ALA A 150 5.78 7.03 21.91
CA ALA A 150 6.12 8.23 22.68
C ALA A 150 7.32 9.00 22.12
N GLU A 151 8.31 8.31 21.56
CA GLU A 151 9.53 8.92 21.03
C GLU A 151 9.38 9.38 19.58
N SER A 152 8.64 8.64 18.73
CA SER A 152 8.65 8.79 17.29
C SER A 152 7.37 9.38 16.68
N SER A 153 6.28 9.47 17.44
CA SER A 153 4.99 9.95 16.92
C SER A 153 5.06 11.36 16.30
N ALA A 154 5.83 12.27 16.89
CA ALA A 154 5.99 13.62 16.36
C ALA A 154 6.73 13.64 15.01
N LYS A 155 7.78 12.82 14.85
CA LYS A 155 8.53 12.65 13.59
C LYS A 155 7.66 12.00 12.53
N PHE A 156 6.89 10.96 12.90
CA PHE A 156 5.98 10.28 12.01
C PHE A 156 4.87 11.21 11.49
N ALA A 157 4.28 12.01 12.38
CA ALA A 157 3.29 13.02 11.99
C ALA A 157 3.91 14.09 11.06
N ALA A 158 5.14 14.55 11.34
CA ALA A 158 5.82 15.52 10.48
C ALA A 158 6.11 14.95 9.08
N LEU A 159 6.58 13.69 8.99
CA LEU A 159 6.79 13.00 7.71
C LEU A 159 5.49 12.92 6.92
N TRP A 160 4.42 12.41 7.51
CA TRP A 160 3.13 12.29 6.82
C TRP A 160 2.51 13.63 6.46
N LYS A 161 2.70 14.66 7.29
CA LYS A 161 2.28 16.02 6.95
C LYS A 161 3.00 16.49 5.69
N ASN A 162 4.32 16.32 5.59
CA ASN A 162 5.10 16.74 4.41
C ASN A 162 4.68 15.97 3.14
N ILE A 163 4.51 14.64 3.22
CA ILE A 163 4.00 13.83 2.12
C ILE A 163 2.61 14.32 1.70
N ALA A 164 1.70 14.43 2.65
CA ALA A 164 0.32 14.79 2.38
C ALA A 164 0.17 16.22 1.82
N GLU A 165 0.93 17.21 2.32
CA GLU A 165 0.94 18.56 1.78
C GLU A 165 1.49 18.61 0.36
N HIS A 166 2.51 17.82 0.04
CA HIS A 166 3.09 17.75 -1.30
C HIS A 166 2.09 17.20 -2.33
N PHE A 167 1.40 16.11 -1.99
CA PHE A 167 0.47 15.42 -2.88
C PHE A 167 -1.00 15.84 -2.73
N LYS A 168 -1.30 16.92 -1.99
CA LYS A 168 -2.68 17.29 -1.62
C LYS A 168 -3.61 17.56 -2.81
N ASP A 169 -3.07 17.98 -3.94
CA ASP A 169 -3.85 18.34 -5.14
C ASP A 169 -4.04 17.13 -6.10
N TYR A 170 -3.44 15.96 -5.81
CA TYR A 170 -3.66 14.73 -6.55
C TYR A 170 -5.08 14.19 -6.32
N GLY A 171 -5.68 13.61 -7.38
CA GLY A 171 -7.04 13.08 -7.35
C GLY A 171 -7.20 11.79 -6.54
N ASP A 172 -8.39 11.19 -6.62
CA ASP A 172 -8.81 10.05 -5.82
C ASP A 172 -8.03 8.75 -6.11
N LYS A 173 -7.36 8.67 -7.27
CA LYS A 173 -6.52 7.52 -7.61
C LYS A 173 -5.21 7.44 -6.83
N LEU A 174 -4.78 8.50 -6.16
CA LEU A 174 -3.68 8.42 -5.20
C LEU A 174 -4.23 8.10 -3.82
N ILE A 175 -3.84 6.95 -3.31
CA ILE A 175 -4.19 6.42 -1.99
C ILE A 175 -2.94 6.46 -1.12
N PHE A 176 -3.06 6.85 0.15
CA PHE A 176 -1.94 6.77 1.09
C PHE A 176 -2.10 5.56 2.01
N GLU A 177 -0.99 4.87 2.25
CA GLU A 177 -0.88 3.77 3.21
C GLU A 177 0.05 4.18 4.34
N GLY A 178 -0.43 4.12 5.58
CA GLY A 178 0.21 4.74 6.75
C GLY A 178 1.63 4.28 7.00
N PHE A 179 1.87 3.00 6.96
CA PHE A 179 3.18 2.35 7.09
C PHE A 179 3.10 0.90 6.64
N ASN A 180 4.26 0.31 6.34
CA ASN A 180 4.40 -1.11 6.06
C ASN A 180 4.39 -1.93 7.37
N GLU A 181 4.80 -3.18 7.31
CA GLU A 181 4.88 -4.18 8.39
C GLU A 181 5.57 -3.65 9.66
N MET A 182 4.82 -2.98 10.53
CA MET A 182 5.36 -2.46 11.79
C MET A 182 5.47 -3.60 12.80
N LEU A 183 6.72 -3.97 13.12
CA LEU A 183 7.05 -5.09 14.01
C LEU A 183 7.14 -4.65 15.47
N ASP A 184 7.26 -5.63 16.36
CA ASP A 184 7.58 -5.42 17.78
C ASP A 184 9.06 -5.00 18.01
N SER A 185 9.44 -4.86 19.25
CA SER A 185 10.81 -4.49 19.65
C SER A 185 11.88 -5.52 19.25
N GLU A 186 11.48 -6.78 19.03
CA GLU A 186 12.36 -7.89 18.67
C GLU A 186 12.38 -8.20 17.17
N ASN A 187 11.69 -7.39 16.36
CA ASN A 187 11.53 -7.56 14.92
C ASN A 187 10.91 -8.91 14.51
N ARG A 188 9.89 -9.35 15.23
CA ARG A 188 9.21 -10.62 14.94
C ARG A 188 8.03 -10.41 14.02
N TRP A 189 8.00 -11.12 12.88
CA TRP A 189 6.82 -11.23 12.04
C TRP A 189 5.88 -12.31 12.59
N GLY A 190 4.58 -12.04 12.55
CA GLY A 190 3.55 -13.02 12.86
C GLY A 190 3.46 -13.42 14.33
N GLY A 191 4.22 -12.78 15.21
CA GLY A 191 4.12 -12.98 16.65
C GLY A 191 2.76 -12.51 17.20
N ALA A 192 2.29 -13.15 18.28
CA ALA A 192 1.22 -12.58 19.06
C ALA A 192 1.76 -11.33 19.76
N GLY A 193 1.31 -10.14 19.34
CA GLY A 193 1.60 -8.90 20.05
C GLY A 193 1.00 -8.91 21.45
N SER A 194 1.57 -8.14 22.33
CA SER A 194 0.92 -7.80 23.60
C SER A 194 -0.21 -6.78 23.38
N GLU A 195 -1.12 -6.65 24.33
CA GLU A 195 -2.17 -5.62 24.32
C GLU A 195 -1.58 -4.20 24.13
N ALA A 196 -0.42 -3.93 24.72
CA ALA A 196 0.26 -2.65 24.63
C ALA A 196 0.82 -2.40 23.22
N GLU A 197 1.35 -3.43 22.57
CA GLU A 197 1.87 -3.36 21.20
C GLU A 197 0.73 -3.19 20.18
N TYR A 198 -0.35 -3.93 20.31
CA TYR A 198 -1.55 -3.72 19.48
C TYR A 198 -2.10 -2.30 19.63
N LYS A 199 -2.13 -1.80 20.87
CA LYS A 199 -2.58 -0.43 21.11
C LYS A 199 -1.65 0.59 20.46
N ALA A 200 -0.34 0.47 20.62
CA ALA A 200 0.63 1.39 20.00
C ALA A 200 0.51 1.40 18.47
N HIS A 201 0.34 0.23 17.87
CA HIS A 201 0.09 0.10 16.43
C HIS A 201 -1.19 0.83 15.99
N ASN A 202 -2.29 0.63 16.70
CA ASN A 202 -3.55 1.34 16.44
C ASN A 202 -3.42 2.86 16.64
N ASP A 203 -2.64 3.28 17.66
CA ASP A 203 -2.37 4.71 17.90
C ASP A 203 -1.59 5.35 16.73
N PHE A 204 -0.64 4.65 16.09
CA PHE A 204 0.03 5.11 14.86
C PHE A 204 -0.95 5.20 13.68
N ASN A 205 -1.84 4.23 13.50
CA ASN A 205 -2.89 4.30 12.48
C ASN A 205 -3.80 5.52 12.70
N GLN A 206 -4.21 5.81 13.94
CA GLN A 206 -5.01 7.00 14.24
C GLN A 206 -4.24 8.29 13.96
N LEU A 207 -2.97 8.35 14.37
CA LEU A 207 -2.11 9.52 14.13
C LEU A 207 -1.92 9.79 12.64
N PHE A 208 -1.76 8.75 11.82
CA PHE A 208 -1.70 8.86 10.38
C PHE A 208 -2.95 9.51 9.80
N VAL A 209 -4.14 8.98 10.15
CA VAL A 209 -5.41 9.50 9.68
C VAL A 209 -5.57 10.97 10.07
N ASP A 210 -5.39 11.31 11.34
CA ASP A 210 -5.53 12.67 11.85
C ASP A 210 -4.58 13.65 11.15
N THR A 211 -3.33 13.22 10.94
CA THR A 211 -2.30 14.04 10.29
C THR A 211 -2.66 14.33 8.85
N VAL A 212 -3.02 13.32 8.06
CA VAL A 212 -3.39 13.50 6.66
C VAL A 212 -4.63 14.39 6.52
N ARG A 213 -5.68 14.14 7.31
CA ARG A 213 -6.92 14.94 7.29
C ARG A 213 -6.67 16.40 7.62
N ALA A 214 -5.77 16.70 8.56
CA ALA A 214 -5.42 18.06 8.96
C ALA A 214 -4.78 18.90 7.85
N THR A 215 -4.20 18.29 6.80
CA THR A 215 -3.60 19.01 5.67
C THR A 215 -4.65 19.62 4.71
N GLY A 216 -5.88 19.14 4.75
CA GLY A 216 -6.98 19.65 3.94
C GLY A 216 -6.85 19.35 2.43
N GLY A 217 -7.47 20.17 1.58
CA GLY A 217 -7.54 19.91 0.14
C GLY A 217 -8.17 18.56 -0.16
N ASN A 218 -7.69 17.83 -1.18
CA ASN A 218 -8.19 16.49 -1.50
C ASN A 218 -7.91 15.48 -0.38
N ASN A 219 -6.92 15.74 0.48
CA ASN A 219 -6.60 14.87 1.62
C ASN A 219 -7.71 14.82 2.67
N ALA A 220 -8.60 15.82 2.70
CA ALA A 220 -9.77 15.81 3.59
C ALA A 220 -10.71 14.61 3.32
N GLN A 221 -10.67 14.05 2.10
CA GLN A 221 -11.48 12.89 1.68
C GLN A 221 -10.68 11.84 0.90
N ARG A 222 -9.35 11.93 0.88
CA ARG A 222 -8.49 10.91 0.25
C ARG A 222 -8.69 9.55 0.90
N ASN A 223 -8.74 8.48 0.11
CA ASN A 223 -8.75 7.12 0.63
C ASN A 223 -7.42 6.81 1.31
N LEU A 224 -7.48 6.24 2.51
CA LEU A 224 -6.32 5.87 3.34
C LEU A 224 -6.34 4.37 3.63
N MET A 225 -5.19 3.70 3.49
CA MET A 225 -4.99 2.30 3.85
C MET A 225 -4.32 2.18 5.22
N LEU A 226 -4.86 1.28 6.03
CA LEU A 226 -4.47 1.06 7.41
C LEU A 226 -3.96 -0.36 7.58
N GLN A 227 -2.72 -0.49 7.99
CA GLN A 227 -2.10 -1.79 8.19
C GLN A 227 -2.63 -2.46 9.46
N VAL A 228 -2.87 -3.75 9.40
CA VAL A 228 -3.05 -4.63 10.56
C VAL A 228 -1.68 -4.88 11.20
N TYR A 229 -1.63 -5.16 12.50
CA TYR A 229 -0.38 -5.41 13.24
C TYR A 229 0.54 -6.38 12.49
N SER A 230 1.80 -5.99 12.27
CA SER A 230 2.81 -6.70 11.47
C SER A 230 2.39 -7.04 10.02
N GLY A 231 1.29 -6.53 9.53
CA GLY A 231 0.75 -6.88 8.22
C GLY A 231 0.17 -8.29 8.09
N VAL A 232 0.11 -9.08 9.15
CA VAL A 232 -0.18 -10.52 9.06
C VAL A 232 -1.67 -10.86 9.13
N CYS A 233 -2.04 -12.03 8.57
CA CYS A 233 -3.40 -12.61 8.63
C CYS A 233 -3.66 -13.41 9.92
N GLY A 234 -2.82 -13.26 10.95
CA GLY A 234 -2.93 -13.99 12.21
C GLY A 234 -4.13 -13.55 13.05
N GLU A 235 -4.81 -14.50 13.71
CA GLU A 235 -6.03 -14.27 14.50
C GLU A 235 -5.85 -13.12 15.52
N GLY A 236 -4.79 -13.14 16.31
CA GLY A 236 -4.54 -12.10 17.32
C GLY A 236 -4.36 -10.70 16.72
N ALA A 237 -3.69 -10.58 15.56
CA ALA A 237 -3.53 -9.31 14.86
C ALA A 237 -4.88 -8.79 14.33
N LEU A 238 -5.68 -9.67 13.72
CA LEU A 238 -7.00 -9.31 13.18
C LEU A 238 -7.98 -8.93 14.29
N GLU A 239 -8.04 -9.69 15.40
CA GLU A 239 -8.94 -9.43 16.52
C GLU A 239 -8.66 -8.10 17.22
N ASN A 240 -7.39 -7.74 17.37
CA ASN A 240 -6.95 -6.52 18.05
C ASN A 240 -6.84 -5.28 17.13
N PHE A 241 -7.12 -5.42 15.83
CA PHE A 241 -7.20 -4.27 14.94
C PHE A 241 -8.42 -3.40 15.28
N ALA A 242 -8.18 -2.10 15.46
CA ALA A 242 -9.21 -1.10 15.67
C ALA A 242 -9.19 -0.08 14.53
N LEU A 243 -10.32 0.03 13.81
CA LEU A 243 -10.45 1.04 12.76
C LEU A 243 -10.40 2.44 13.40
N PRO A 244 -9.51 3.35 12.95
CA PRO A 244 -9.43 4.71 13.45
C PRO A 244 -10.74 5.49 13.30
N GLN A 245 -10.93 6.48 14.17
CA GLN A 245 -11.93 7.52 13.96
C GLN A 245 -11.51 8.38 12.77
N ASP A 246 -12.42 8.65 11.85
CA ASP A 246 -12.14 9.50 10.70
C ASP A 246 -13.25 10.53 10.50
N SER A 247 -12.86 11.78 10.24
CA SER A 247 -13.78 12.84 9.85
C SER A 247 -14.38 12.64 8.46
N ALA A 248 -13.68 11.87 7.58
CA ALA A 248 -14.12 11.51 6.24
C ALA A 248 -14.75 10.10 6.26
N GLN A 249 -16.06 10.02 6.45
CA GLN A 249 -16.76 8.74 6.52
C GLN A 249 -16.65 7.96 5.21
N GLY A 250 -16.27 6.67 5.29
CA GLY A 250 -16.18 5.78 4.14
C GLY A 250 -14.91 5.93 3.29
N HIS A 251 -13.85 6.55 3.83
CA HIS A 251 -12.58 6.75 3.14
C HIS A 251 -11.39 6.00 3.77
N LEU A 252 -11.66 4.95 4.55
CA LEU A 252 -10.64 4.06 5.11
C LEU A 252 -10.73 2.66 4.49
N MET A 253 -9.57 2.05 4.21
CA MET A 253 -9.38 0.66 3.78
C MET A 253 -8.50 -0.05 4.79
N ILE A 254 -8.71 -1.35 4.97
CA ILE A 254 -7.85 -2.21 5.80
C ILE A 254 -6.89 -2.96 4.89
N GLN A 255 -5.65 -3.12 5.33
CA GLN A 255 -4.63 -3.84 4.58
C GLN A 255 -3.96 -4.92 5.42
N VAL A 256 -3.71 -6.06 4.78
CA VAL A 256 -2.87 -7.16 5.26
C VAL A 256 -1.92 -7.62 4.16
N HIS A 257 -0.91 -8.40 4.52
CA HIS A 257 -0.07 -9.15 3.59
C HIS A 257 -0.34 -10.64 3.75
N CYS A 258 -0.45 -11.37 2.67
CA CYS A 258 -0.78 -12.78 2.70
C CYS A 258 0.13 -13.58 1.78
N TYR A 259 1.13 -14.22 2.36
CA TYR A 259 2.03 -15.14 1.68
C TYR A 259 1.81 -16.60 2.12
N ASP A 260 0.65 -16.89 2.71
CA ASP A 260 0.34 -18.24 3.20
C ASP A 260 -0.01 -19.21 2.06
N PRO A 261 0.43 -20.47 2.15
CA PRO A 261 1.38 -21.00 3.15
C PRO A 261 2.85 -20.65 2.77
N GLN A 262 3.58 -19.98 3.64
CA GLN A 262 4.93 -19.48 3.37
C GLN A 262 5.92 -20.59 2.89
N PRO A 263 5.88 -21.83 3.38
CA PRO A 263 6.74 -22.88 2.83
C PRO A 263 6.54 -23.16 1.35
N PHE A 264 5.34 -22.86 0.82
CA PHE A 264 5.05 -22.93 -0.61
C PHE A 264 5.39 -21.64 -1.35
N THR A 265 5.04 -20.48 -0.79
CA THR A 265 5.17 -19.20 -1.48
C THR A 265 6.58 -18.62 -1.47
N TRP A 266 7.41 -19.00 -0.50
CA TRP A 266 8.82 -18.59 -0.40
C TRP A 266 9.77 -19.71 -0.84
N THR A 267 10.93 -19.33 -1.38
CA THR A 267 12.01 -20.26 -1.74
C THR A 267 12.59 -20.97 -0.52
N SER A 268 12.64 -20.27 0.62
CA SER A 268 13.05 -20.80 1.91
C SER A 268 12.39 -20.06 3.05
N VAL A 269 12.12 -20.76 4.14
CA VAL A 269 11.69 -20.23 5.43
C VAL A 269 12.47 -20.95 6.54
N ASP A 270 12.80 -20.26 7.63
CA ASP A 270 13.67 -20.81 8.67
C ASP A 270 13.01 -21.91 9.53
N TYR A 271 11.68 -22.02 9.47
CA TYR A 271 10.90 -22.90 10.36
C TYR A 271 10.30 -24.13 9.69
N ALA A 272 10.45 -24.29 8.38
CA ALA A 272 9.90 -25.42 7.63
C ALA A 272 10.69 -25.71 6.35
N GLU A 273 10.64 -26.95 5.87
CA GLU A 273 11.18 -27.30 4.56
C GLU A 273 10.36 -26.67 3.44
N PRO A 274 11.00 -26.24 2.32
CA PRO A 274 10.30 -25.70 1.18
C PRO A 274 9.30 -26.70 0.58
N GLN A 275 8.08 -26.23 0.34
CA GLN A 275 7.03 -27.01 -0.32
C GLN A 275 6.99 -26.67 -1.82
N TYR A 276 7.03 -27.68 -2.67
CA TYR A 276 7.00 -27.54 -4.14
C TYR A 276 5.63 -27.86 -4.74
N ASP A 277 4.83 -28.71 -4.08
CA ASP A 277 3.48 -29.06 -4.49
C ASP A 277 2.45 -28.27 -3.70
N TRP A 278 1.30 -27.97 -4.35
CA TRP A 278 0.18 -27.29 -3.74
C TRP A 278 -1.15 -27.81 -4.30
N GLY A 279 -2.21 -27.73 -3.52
CA GLY A 279 -3.56 -28.03 -3.96
C GLY A 279 -4.22 -29.18 -3.23
N SER A 280 -3.59 -29.70 -2.15
CA SER A 280 -4.24 -30.64 -1.25
C SER A 280 -5.46 -29.99 -0.56
N ASP A 281 -6.39 -30.82 -0.05
CA ASP A 281 -7.52 -30.31 0.74
C ASP A 281 -7.06 -29.57 2.02
N SER A 282 -5.86 -29.85 2.53
CA SER A 282 -5.30 -29.14 3.66
C SER A 282 -4.85 -27.75 3.27
N ASP A 283 -4.16 -27.60 2.13
CA ASP A 283 -3.69 -26.31 1.62
C ASP A 283 -4.86 -25.37 1.36
N LYS A 284 -5.91 -25.89 0.71
CA LYS A 284 -7.13 -25.13 0.41
C LYS A 284 -7.85 -24.69 1.67
N ARG A 285 -8.03 -25.59 2.65
CA ARG A 285 -8.68 -25.23 3.92
C ARG A 285 -7.92 -24.12 4.68
N GLN A 286 -6.58 -24.10 4.61
CA GLN A 286 -5.80 -23.04 5.22
C GLN A 286 -6.12 -21.67 4.61
N LEU A 287 -6.16 -21.57 3.29
CA LEU A 287 -6.55 -20.33 2.61
C LEU A 287 -8.00 -19.96 2.86
N ASP A 288 -8.94 -20.92 2.80
CA ASP A 288 -10.35 -20.69 3.07
C ASP A 288 -10.57 -20.08 4.46
N ASP A 289 -9.85 -20.58 5.47
CA ASP A 289 -9.93 -20.05 6.83
C ASP A 289 -9.35 -18.63 6.93
N ILE A 290 -8.27 -18.33 6.21
CA ILE A 290 -7.71 -16.98 6.13
C ILE A 290 -8.73 -16.04 5.50
N PHE A 291 -9.24 -16.34 4.31
CA PHE A 291 -10.20 -15.47 3.62
C PHE A 291 -11.49 -15.27 4.42
N ARG A 292 -11.98 -16.29 5.12
CA ARG A 292 -13.12 -16.16 6.05
C ARG A 292 -12.83 -15.12 7.15
N ARG A 293 -11.67 -15.21 7.82
CA ARG A 293 -11.29 -14.26 8.89
C ARG A 293 -11.09 -12.85 8.36
N LEU A 294 -10.53 -12.69 7.16
CA LEU A 294 -10.39 -11.37 6.52
C LEU A 294 -11.76 -10.77 6.19
N SER A 295 -12.71 -11.56 5.68
CA SER A 295 -14.09 -11.11 5.45
C SER A 295 -14.77 -10.69 6.76
N GLU A 296 -14.62 -11.46 7.83
CA GLU A 296 -15.15 -11.13 9.17
C GLU A 296 -14.57 -9.81 9.72
N LEU A 297 -13.27 -9.55 9.47
CA LEU A 297 -12.65 -8.27 9.83
C LEU A 297 -13.24 -7.10 9.04
N SER A 298 -13.36 -7.25 7.72
CA SER A 298 -13.96 -6.24 6.83
C SER A 298 -15.40 -5.91 7.25
N GLU A 299 -16.22 -6.92 7.49
CA GLU A 299 -17.61 -6.76 7.95
C GLU A 299 -17.67 -6.08 9.32
N ARG A 300 -16.86 -6.50 10.28
CA ARG A 300 -16.80 -5.92 11.64
C ARG A 300 -16.45 -4.44 11.62
N CYS A 301 -15.53 -4.05 10.74
CA CYS A 301 -15.06 -2.67 10.62
C CYS A 301 -15.95 -1.82 9.69
N GLY A 302 -16.74 -2.44 8.83
CA GLY A 302 -17.52 -1.74 7.78
C GLY A 302 -16.62 -1.00 6.77
N ALA A 303 -15.41 -1.52 6.52
CA ALA A 303 -14.42 -0.96 5.63
C ALA A 303 -13.90 -2.05 4.67
N PRO A 304 -13.64 -1.75 3.38
CA PRO A 304 -13.07 -2.71 2.46
C PRO A 304 -11.68 -3.15 2.92
N LEU A 305 -11.35 -4.41 2.67
CA LEU A 305 -10.05 -4.99 2.97
C LEU A 305 -9.32 -5.32 1.66
N VAL A 306 -8.02 -5.05 1.63
CA VAL A 306 -7.14 -5.40 0.54
C VAL A 306 -5.95 -6.23 1.05
N ILE A 307 -5.44 -7.12 0.22
CA ILE A 307 -4.16 -7.78 0.42
C ILE A 307 -3.11 -6.96 -0.33
N GLY A 308 -2.37 -6.12 0.40
CA GLY A 308 -1.38 -5.19 -0.15
C GLY A 308 -0.13 -5.88 -0.67
N GLU A 309 0.15 -7.10 -0.20
CA GLU A 309 1.21 -7.94 -0.73
C GLU A 309 0.80 -9.41 -0.74
N CYS A 310 1.00 -10.07 -1.87
CA CYS A 310 0.89 -11.52 -2.05
C CYS A 310 1.80 -11.96 -3.18
N GLY A 311 2.10 -13.24 -3.26
CA GLY A 311 2.92 -13.78 -4.33
C GLY A 311 3.32 -15.22 -4.06
N ALA A 312 4.02 -15.82 -5.01
CA ALA A 312 4.63 -17.13 -4.85
C ALA A 312 5.89 -17.21 -5.71
N ASP A 313 7.00 -17.61 -5.11
CA ASP A 313 8.27 -17.85 -5.79
C ASP A 313 8.14 -18.92 -6.88
N TYR A 314 8.80 -18.68 -8.00
CA TYR A 314 9.03 -19.71 -8.99
C TYR A 314 10.19 -20.62 -8.54
N LYS A 315 9.89 -21.90 -8.31
CA LYS A 315 10.83 -22.93 -7.83
C LYS A 315 10.95 -24.10 -8.80
N GLY A 316 10.69 -23.87 -10.11
CA GLY A 316 10.57 -24.95 -11.10
C GLY A 316 9.27 -25.76 -10.96
N ASN A 317 8.28 -25.22 -10.27
CA ASN A 317 7.00 -25.86 -9.91
C ASN A 317 5.79 -25.20 -10.61
N GLU A 318 5.90 -24.89 -11.89
CA GLU A 318 4.93 -24.12 -12.67
C GLU A 318 3.47 -24.55 -12.45
N ALA A 319 3.18 -25.84 -12.56
CA ALA A 319 1.81 -26.35 -12.42
C ALA A 319 1.21 -26.09 -11.02
N ALA A 320 2.01 -26.28 -9.96
CA ALA A 320 1.60 -26.01 -8.59
C ALA A 320 1.44 -24.50 -8.33
N ARG A 321 2.36 -23.68 -8.89
CA ARG A 321 2.27 -22.20 -8.81
C ARG A 321 1.00 -21.68 -9.48
N LYS A 322 0.67 -22.15 -10.69
CA LYS A 322 -0.58 -21.83 -11.36
C LYS A 322 -1.81 -22.24 -10.56
N ALA A 323 -1.82 -23.46 -10.01
CA ALA A 323 -2.93 -23.94 -9.19
C ALA A 323 -3.13 -23.08 -7.93
N TYR A 324 -2.03 -22.68 -7.27
CA TYR A 324 -2.06 -21.77 -6.12
C TYR A 324 -2.61 -20.40 -6.50
N VAL A 325 -2.04 -19.74 -7.52
CA VAL A 325 -2.46 -18.39 -7.95
C VAL A 325 -3.94 -18.39 -8.34
N THR A 326 -4.38 -19.40 -9.11
CA THR A 326 -5.78 -19.54 -9.49
C THR A 326 -6.69 -19.65 -8.27
N TYR A 327 -6.34 -20.49 -7.31
CA TYR A 327 -7.16 -20.70 -6.11
C TYR A 327 -7.17 -19.46 -5.22
N PHE A 328 -6.00 -18.87 -4.97
CA PHE A 328 -5.84 -17.67 -4.14
C PHE A 328 -6.67 -16.51 -4.68
N LEU A 329 -6.51 -16.16 -5.95
CA LEU A 329 -7.25 -15.05 -6.57
C LEU A 329 -8.74 -15.33 -6.70
N SER A 330 -9.14 -16.59 -6.96
CA SER A 330 -10.57 -16.97 -6.97
C SER A 330 -11.19 -16.81 -5.59
N SER A 331 -10.48 -17.18 -4.53
CA SER A 331 -10.94 -17.01 -3.14
C SER A 331 -11.00 -15.53 -2.75
N ALA A 332 -10.01 -14.73 -3.14
CA ALA A 332 -10.01 -13.29 -2.95
C ALA A 332 -11.20 -12.62 -3.65
N LYS A 333 -11.45 -12.97 -4.92
CA LYS A 333 -12.58 -12.47 -5.70
C LYS A 333 -13.92 -12.84 -5.05
N ALA A 334 -14.07 -14.07 -4.57
CA ALA A 334 -15.29 -14.53 -3.89
C ALA A 334 -15.53 -13.78 -2.57
N ALA A 335 -14.48 -13.32 -1.90
CA ALA A 335 -14.50 -12.53 -0.68
C ALA A 335 -14.56 -11.00 -0.92
N ASP A 336 -14.59 -10.55 -2.18
CA ASP A 336 -14.46 -9.13 -2.60
C ASP A 336 -13.20 -8.44 -2.04
N ILE A 337 -12.10 -9.17 -1.93
CA ILE A 337 -10.79 -8.71 -1.47
C ILE A 337 -9.89 -8.50 -2.69
N LYS A 338 -9.27 -7.32 -2.81
CA LYS A 338 -8.35 -7.00 -3.88
C LYS A 338 -6.93 -7.34 -3.47
N CYS A 339 -6.11 -7.82 -4.42
CA CYS A 339 -4.75 -8.30 -4.17
C CYS A 339 -3.74 -7.49 -4.96
N PHE A 340 -2.57 -7.25 -4.35
CA PHE A 340 -1.43 -6.61 -4.97
C PHE A 340 -0.27 -7.62 -5.00
N TRP A 341 0.15 -7.98 -6.22
CA TRP A 341 1.25 -8.92 -6.41
C TRP A 341 2.59 -8.28 -6.03
N TRP A 342 3.39 -8.96 -5.20
CA TRP A 342 4.74 -8.53 -4.87
C TRP A 342 5.71 -8.99 -5.97
N ASP A 343 6.31 -8.03 -6.67
CA ASP A 343 7.15 -8.30 -7.84
C ASP A 343 8.61 -8.07 -7.51
N THR A 344 9.27 -9.08 -6.97
CA THR A 344 10.73 -9.08 -6.76
C THR A 344 11.31 -10.49 -6.83
N GLY A 345 12.57 -10.64 -7.22
CA GLY A 345 13.30 -11.91 -7.16
C GLY A 345 12.57 -13.05 -7.86
N ALA A 346 12.34 -14.17 -7.17
CA ALA A 346 11.66 -15.34 -7.72
C ALA A 346 10.13 -15.16 -7.85
N MET A 347 9.56 -14.10 -7.30
CA MET A 347 8.16 -13.72 -7.49
C MET A 347 7.93 -12.81 -8.70
N SER A 348 9.00 -12.23 -9.29
CA SER A 348 8.91 -11.28 -10.39
C SER A 348 8.09 -11.82 -11.56
N LEU A 349 7.16 -10.99 -12.05
CA LEU A 349 6.36 -11.24 -13.24
C LEU A 349 6.91 -10.51 -14.46
N PHE A 350 7.75 -9.51 -14.24
CA PHE A 350 8.34 -8.69 -15.29
C PHE A 350 9.87 -8.70 -15.23
N ASP A 351 10.50 -8.79 -16.41
CA ASP A 351 11.85 -8.31 -16.60
C ASP A 351 11.77 -6.77 -16.72
N ARG A 352 12.23 -6.09 -15.69
CA ARG A 352 12.07 -4.64 -15.56
C ARG A 352 13.00 -3.85 -16.49
N GLU A 353 14.11 -4.44 -16.96
CA GLU A 353 15.03 -3.80 -17.91
C GLU A 353 14.45 -3.80 -19.33
N SER A 354 13.88 -4.92 -19.77
CA SER A 354 13.25 -5.07 -21.07
C SER A 354 11.76 -4.70 -21.08
N CYS A 355 11.14 -4.48 -19.92
CA CYS A 355 9.70 -4.24 -19.74
C CYS A 355 8.84 -5.36 -20.34
N THR A 356 9.25 -6.61 -20.20
CA THR A 356 8.56 -7.78 -20.76
C THR A 356 8.11 -8.75 -19.64
N GLU A 357 6.99 -9.45 -19.89
CA GLU A 357 6.49 -10.46 -18.97
C GLU A 357 7.40 -11.69 -18.93
N LEU A 358 7.74 -12.15 -17.72
CA LEU A 358 8.52 -13.37 -17.49
C LEU A 358 7.62 -14.62 -17.47
N TYR A 359 6.40 -14.50 -16.99
CA TYR A 359 5.45 -15.59 -16.80
C TYR A 359 4.06 -15.21 -17.31
N PRO A 360 3.86 -15.11 -18.64
CA PRO A 360 2.57 -14.73 -19.22
C PRO A 360 1.41 -15.62 -18.73
N GLU A 361 1.69 -16.88 -18.44
CA GLU A 361 0.70 -17.81 -17.90
C GLU A 361 0.21 -17.48 -16.49
N ILE A 362 0.92 -16.64 -15.73
CA ILE A 362 0.47 -16.13 -14.43
C ILE A 362 -0.28 -14.81 -14.61
N THR A 363 0.22 -13.91 -15.47
CA THR A 363 -0.48 -12.65 -15.78
C THR A 363 -1.80 -12.89 -16.51
N ASP A 364 -1.89 -13.90 -17.39
CA ASP A 364 -3.15 -14.36 -17.99
C ASP A 364 -4.19 -14.79 -16.92
N ILE A 365 -3.76 -15.57 -15.91
CA ILE A 365 -4.63 -15.97 -14.79
C ILE A 365 -5.10 -14.74 -14.00
N ILE A 366 -4.20 -13.79 -13.77
CA ILE A 366 -4.50 -12.54 -13.07
C ILE A 366 -5.56 -11.75 -13.86
N ASP A 367 -5.37 -11.55 -15.17
CA ASP A 367 -6.31 -10.81 -16.03
C ASP A 367 -7.68 -11.51 -16.14
N GLU A 368 -7.71 -12.85 -16.24
CA GLU A 368 -8.97 -13.62 -16.33
C GLU A 368 -9.79 -13.60 -15.02
N LEU A 369 -9.14 -13.54 -13.87
CA LEU A 369 -9.79 -13.64 -12.57
C LEU A 369 -10.14 -12.29 -11.94
N THR A 370 -9.60 -11.20 -12.43
CA THR A 370 -9.81 -9.85 -11.86
C THR A 370 -10.66 -8.97 -12.74
#